data_b246ad5d3ab124c63eb6f55ef4e3657d
#
_entry.id   b246ad5d3ab124c63eb6f55ef4e3657d
#
_cell.length_a   1.000
_cell.length_b   1.000
_cell.length_c   1.000
_cell.angle_alpha   90.00
_cell.angle_beta   90.00
_cell.angle_gamma   90.00
#
_symmetry.space_group_name_H-M   'P 1'
#
loop_
_entity.id
_entity.type
_entity.pdbx_description
1 polymer ?
#
loop_
_entity_poly.entity_id
_entity_poly.type
_entity_poly.pdbx_seq_one_letter_code
_entity_poly.pdbx_strand_id
1 'polypeptide(L)'
;TASYDAAIANYFNKKDNLVPEKLTLSYKLQDSLRYGENPHQKAYHYVQDNNESYALQNAVQLHGKEMSYNNIQDASAALDILSEFEEITCVAVKHMNPCGVATGNSVFEAYSRAYEADPVSIFGGIVAVNGKVDKETAEKMHSIFLEIILATDYDEEALDILTKKKNLRIYKLSEKNNNHEQQIKSVRGGILVQDFNDKLADEYESVTEKKVDETQQKDVEFGLKVVKHVKSNAIVVVKDGQTLGIGAGQMNRVGSCKIALEQAGALA
;
A
#
# COMPACT_ATOMS: atom_id res chain seq x y z
N THR A 1 25.28 -1.82 -23.37
CA THR A 1 26.54 -1.94 -22.59
C THR A 1 26.39 -1.29 -21.22
N ALA A 2 25.99 -0.01 -21.12
CA ALA A 2 25.89 0.70 -19.83
C ALA A 2 25.07 -0.04 -18.76
N SER A 3 23.90 -0.60 -19.12
CA SER A 3 23.08 -1.39 -18.19
C SER A 3 23.77 -2.70 -17.75
N TYR A 4 24.54 -3.32 -18.65
CA TYR A 4 25.29 -4.54 -18.34
C TYR A 4 26.45 -4.23 -17.37
N ASP A 5 27.19 -3.17 -17.64
CA ASP A 5 28.29 -2.73 -16.78
C ASP A 5 27.78 -2.30 -15.39
N ALA A 6 26.63 -1.61 -15.35
CA ALA A 6 25.92 -1.25 -14.10
C ALA A 6 25.51 -2.51 -13.31
N ALA A 7 24.96 -3.53 -13.98
CA ALA A 7 24.53 -4.76 -13.33
C ALA A 7 25.74 -5.51 -12.70
N ILE A 8 26.86 -5.57 -13.40
CA ILE A 8 28.10 -6.18 -12.87
C ILE A 8 28.61 -5.41 -11.66
N ALA A 9 28.70 -4.07 -11.76
CA ALA A 9 29.19 -3.23 -10.66
C ALA A 9 28.28 -3.37 -9.42
N ASN A 10 26.96 -3.32 -9.60
CA ASN A 10 26.00 -3.47 -8.52
C ASN A 10 26.05 -4.88 -7.89
N TYR A 11 26.24 -5.93 -8.68
CA TYR A 11 26.41 -7.28 -8.18
C TYR A 11 27.63 -7.41 -7.24
N PHE A 12 28.80 -6.88 -7.64
CA PHE A 12 30.00 -6.91 -6.80
C PHE A 12 29.85 -6.04 -5.56
N ASN A 13 29.29 -4.85 -5.67
CA ASN A 13 29.04 -3.99 -4.52
C ASN A 13 28.12 -4.68 -3.49
N LYS A 14 27.03 -5.31 -3.94
CA LYS A 14 26.11 -6.07 -3.07
C LYS A 14 26.80 -7.27 -2.43
N LYS A 15 27.59 -8.03 -3.20
CA LYS A 15 28.32 -9.21 -2.72
C LYS A 15 29.32 -8.86 -1.61
N ASP A 16 30.02 -7.75 -1.76
CA ASP A 16 31.08 -7.33 -0.83
C ASP A 16 30.55 -6.34 0.24
N ASN A 17 29.24 -6.10 0.27
CA ASN A 17 28.55 -5.15 1.19
C ASN A 17 29.18 -3.75 1.16
N LEU A 18 29.53 -3.28 -0.04
CA LEU A 18 30.16 -1.98 -0.24
C LEU A 18 29.14 -0.91 -0.62
N VAL A 19 29.32 0.28 -0.05
CA VAL A 19 28.61 1.48 -0.51
C VAL A 19 29.41 2.06 -1.69
N PRO A 20 28.84 2.06 -2.93
CA PRO A 20 29.59 2.53 -4.10
C PRO A 20 29.82 4.05 -4.06
N GLU A 21 31.02 4.49 -4.43
CA GLU A 21 31.32 5.91 -4.61
C GLU A 21 30.45 6.56 -5.71
N LYS A 22 30.13 5.79 -6.75
CA LYS A 22 29.23 6.18 -7.84
C LYS A 22 28.11 5.15 -7.99
N LEU A 23 26.88 5.58 -7.74
CA LEU A 23 25.69 4.76 -7.89
C LEU A 23 25.16 4.85 -9.33
N THR A 24 24.97 3.69 -9.96
CA THR A 24 24.35 3.58 -11.28
C THR A 24 23.08 2.75 -11.15
N LEU A 25 21.93 3.34 -11.52
CA LEU A 25 20.63 2.69 -11.53
C LEU A 25 20.20 2.46 -12.98
N SER A 26 19.66 1.29 -13.24
CA SER A 26 19.14 0.92 -14.55
C SER A 26 17.67 0.59 -14.47
N TYR A 27 16.87 1.32 -15.23
CA TYR A 27 15.42 1.12 -15.34
C TYR A 27 15.03 1.04 -16.82
N LYS A 28 14.02 0.23 -17.11
CA LYS A 28 13.42 0.11 -18.43
C LYS A 28 12.15 0.94 -18.49
N LEU A 29 11.95 1.69 -19.57
CA LEU A 29 10.69 2.39 -19.81
C LEU A 29 9.57 1.35 -20.01
N GLN A 30 8.55 1.40 -19.17
CA GLN A 30 7.34 0.60 -19.30
C GLN A 30 6.26 1.39 -20.01
N ASP A 31 5.90 2.58 -19.49
CA ASP A 31 4.80 3.38 -20.01
C ASP A 31 5.15 4.87 -20.13
N SER A 32 4.58 5.50 -21.16
CA SER A 32 4.46 6.95 -21.26
C SER A 32 3.10 7.36 -20.69
N LEU A 33 3.09 7.99 -19.53
CA LEU A 33 1.87 8.36 -18.86
C LEU A 33 1.23 9.60 -19.50
N ARG A 34 -0.09 9.72 -19.41
CA ARG A 34 -0.83 10.84 -19.96
C ARG A 34 -0.33 12.20 -19.46
N TYR A 35 -0.03 12.28 -18.16
CA TYR A 35 0.59 13.43 -17.47
C TYR A 35 1.09 12.95 -16.09
N GLY A 36 1.84 13.80 -15.38
CA GLY A 36 2.33 13.53 -14.03
C GLY A 36 1.28 13.80 -12.96
N GLU A 37 1.71 14.28 -11.82
CA GLU A 37 0.81 14.69 -10.74
C GLU A 37 -0.16 15.80 -11.21
N ASN A 38 0.32 16.70 -12.07
CA ASN A 38 -0.46 17.77 -12.65
C ASN A 38 -0.50 17.67 -14.19
N PRO A 39 -1.58 18.17 -14.84
CA PRO A 39 -1.79 18.00 -16.29
C PRO A 39 -0.69 18.55 -17.20
N HIS A 40 0.07 19.55 -16.76
CA HIS A 40 1.15 20.16 -17.54
C HIS A 40 2.48 19.42 -17.46
N GLN A 41 2.59 18.41 -16.58
CA GLN A 41 3.83 17.65 -16.36
C GLN A 41 3.87 16.43 -17.27
N LYS A 42 4.97 16.25 -18.01
CA LYS A 42 5.25 14.99 -18.70
C LYS A 42 5.67 13.94 -17.67
N ALA A 43 5.20 12.72 -17.82
CA ALA A 43 5.54 11.63 -16.91
C ALA A 43 5.74 10.30 -17.65
N TYR A 44 6.59 9.48 -17.06
CA TYR A 44 6.97 8.18 -17.58
C TYR A 44 7.08 7.20 -16.43
N HIS A 45 6.66 5.97 -16.65
CA HIS A 45 6.82 4.87 -15.72
C HIS A 45 8.02 4.02 -16.15
N TYR A 46 9.02 3.97 -15.30
CA TYR A 46 10.19 3.13 -15.48
C TYR A 46 10.20 2.05 -14.41
N VAL A 47 10.56 0.83 -14.80
CA VAL A 47 10.60 -0.34 -13.93
C VAL A 47 11.97 -0.98 -13.93
N GLN A 48 12.30 -1.65 -12.84
CA GLN A 48 13.45 -2.54 -12.76
C GLN A 48 13.02 -3.97 -13.10
N ASP A 49 13.93 -4.76 -13.63
CA ASP A 49 13.76 -6.20 -13.82
C ASP A 49 14.11 -6.89 -12.49
N ASN A 50 13.21 -6.76 -11.53
CA ASN A 50 13.30 -7.34 -10.21
C ASN A 50 12.07 -8.20 -9.90
N ASN A 51 12.16 -9.00 -8.84
CA ASN A 51 11.08 -9.84 -8.35
C ASN A 51 10.61 -9.38 -6.96
N GLU A 52 10.29 -8.10 -6.85
CA GLU A 52 9.76 -7.51 -5.63
C GLU A 52 8.35 -8.03 -5.31
N SER A 53 8.01 -8.09 -4.02
CA SER A 53 6.70 -8.55 -3.58
C SER A 53 5.58 -7.65 -4.11
N TYR A 54 4.54 -8.25 -4.67
CA TYR A 54 3.40 -7.53 -5.26
C TYR A 54 3.75 -6.40 -6.24
N ALA A 55 4.91 -6.49 -6.91
CA ALA A 55 5.35 -5.43 -7.82
C ALA A 55 4.31 -5.14 -8.91
N LEU A 56 3.94 -3.88 -9.06
CA LEU A 56 2.90 -3.45 -10.00
C LEU A 56 3.22 -3.80 -11.45
N GLN A 57 4.52 -3.82 -11.85
CA GLN A 57 4.93 -4.21 -13.19
C GLN A 57 4.61 -5.67 -13.52
N ASN A 58 4.39 -6.51 -12.51
CA ASN A 58 4.03 -7.93 -12.66
C ASN A 58 2.52 -8.17 -12.51
N ALA A 59 1.75 -7.15 -12.15
CA ALA A 59 0.30 -7.25 -12.04
C ALA A 59 -0.36 -7.29 -13.42
N VAL A 60 -1.36 -8.17 -13.58
CA VAL A 60 -2.09 -8.33 -14.82
C VAL A 60 -3.34 -7.48 -14.81
N GLN A 61 -3.47 -6.55 -15.75
CA GLN A 61 -4.68 -5.76 -15.92
C GLN A 61 -5.78 -6.63 -16.54
N LEU A 62 -6.88 -6.81 -15.80
CA LEU A 62 -8.05 -7.57 -16.27
C LEU A 62 -9.13 -6.68 -16.87
N HIS A 63 -9.22 -5.40 -16.44
CA HIS A 63 -10.23 -4.47 -16.90
C HIS A 63 -9.84 -3.00 -16.70
N GLY A 64 -10.50 -2.11 -17.43
CA GLY A 64 -10.43 -0.67 -17.27
C GLY A 64 -9.36 0.00 -18.11
N LYS A 65 -9.08 1.27 -17.77
CA LYS A 65 -8.07 2.09 -18.44
C LYS A 65 -6.70 1.85 -17.80
N GLU A 66 -5.65 2.26 -18.50
CA GLU A 66 -4.29 2.33 -17.95
C GLU A 66 -4.23 3.19 -16.66
N MET A 67 -3.28 2.89 -15.80
CA MET A 67 -3.06 3.68 -14.58
C MET A 67 -2.50 5.06 -14.92
N SER A 68 -2.95 6.08 -14.21
CA SER A 68 -2.32 7.40 -14.22
C SER A 68 -1.13 7.43 -13.26
N TYR A 69 -0.35 8.49 -13.31
CA TYR A 69 0.74 8.76 -12.36
C TYR A 69 0.27 8.63 -10.89
N ASN A 70 -0.82 9.30 -10.54
CA ASN A 70 -1.37 9.25 -9.18
C ASN A 70 -1.92 7.86 -8.83
N ASN A 71 -2.51 7.14 -9.81
CA ASN A 71 -2.96 5.76 -9.59
C ASN A 71 -1.81 4.82 -9.24
N ILE A 72 -0.66 4.94 -9.92
CA ILE A 72 0.53 4.13 -9.64
C ILE A 72 1.05 4.42 -8.22
N GLN A 73 1.11 5.68 -7.81
CA GLN A 73 1.53 6.06 -6.47
C GLN A 73 0.59 5.52 -5.39
N ASP A 74 -0.72 5.68 -5.56
CA ASP A 74 -1.72 5.21 -4.59
C ASP A 74 -1.75 3.68 -4.53
N ALA A 75 -1.65 3.00 -5.69
CA ALA A 75 -1.59 1.54 -5.75
C ALA A 75 -0.32 1.00 -5.06
N SER A 76 0.84 1.62 -5.31
CA SER A 76 2.08 1.25 -4.62
C SER A 76 1.94 1.39 -3.10
N ALA A 77 1.40 2.52 -2.62
CA ALA A 77 1.17 2.72 -1.18
C ALA A 77 0.20 1.67 -0.58
N ALA A 78 -0.82 1.25 -1.33
CA ALA A 78 -1.73 0.18 -0.88
C ALA A 78 -1.02 -1.17 -0.79
N LEU A 79 -0.15 -1.49 -1.76
CA LEU A 79 0.61 -2.74 -1.78
C LEU A 79 1.72 -2.77 -0.72
N ASP A 80 2.36 -1.65 -0.44
CA ASP A 80 3.34 -1.53 0.65
C ASP A 80 2.71 -1.92 1.99
N ILE A 81 1.50 -1.41 2.27
CA ILE A 81 0.76 -1.77 3.48
C ILE A 81 0.31 -3.23 3.45
N LEU A 82 -0.26 -3.69 2.32
CA LEU A 82 -0.77 -5.06 2.18
C LEU A 82 0.34 -6.10 2.37
N SER A 83 1.57 -5.80 1.97
CA SER A 83 2.73 -6.69 2.11
C SER A 83 3.11 -7.01 3.57
N GLU A 84 2.68 -6.18 4.53
CA GLU A 84 2.93 -6.39 5.96
C GLU A 84 2.13 -7.56 6.56
N PHE A 85 1.09 -8.02 5.87
CA PHE A 85 0.11 -8.95 6.41
C PHE A 85 0.17 -10.32 5.74
N GLU A 86 0.13 -11.38 6.55
CA GLU A 86 -0.06 -12.76 6.09
C GLU A 86 -1.53 -13.17 6.14
N GLU A 87 -2.29 -12.60 7.08
CA GLU A 87 -3.72 -12.82 7.23
C GLU A 87 -4.49 -12.16 6.07
N ILE A 88 -5.69 -12.63 5.78
CA ILE A 88 -6.57 -11.99 4.80
C ILE A 88 -6.81 -10.54 5.24
N THR A 89 -6.35 -9.62 4.41
CA THR A 89 -6.34 -8.19 4.71
C THR A 89 -6.87 -7.39 3.53
N CYS A 90 -7.63 -6.36 3.85
CA CYS A 90 -8.04 -5.33 2.91
C CYS A 90 -7.42 -3.99 3.30
N VAL A 91 -6.84 -3.31 2.31
CA VAL A 91 -6.25 -1.98 2.43
C VAL A 91 -6.95 -1.04 1.46
N ALA A 92 -7.56 0.02 1.99
CA ALA A 92 -8.12 1.11 1.21
C ALA A 92 -7.23 2.34 1.33
N VAL A 93 -6.81 2.89 0.19
CA VAL A 93 -5.87 4.03 0.11
C VAL A 93 -6.48 5.17 -0.70
N LYS A 94 -6.20 6.38 -0.25
CA LYS A 94 -6.46 7.61 -0.99
C LYS A 94 -5.34 8.63 -0.75
N HIS A 95 -4.80 9.18 -1.84
CA HIS A 95 -3.68 10.14 -1.78
C HIS A 95 -2.48 9.60 -0.99
N MET A 96 -2.11 8.33 -1.30
CA MET A 96 -0.98 7.61 -0.70
C MET A 96 -1.07 7.37 0.82
N ASN A 97 -2.25 7.60 1.43
CA ASN A 97 -2.48 7.28 2.83
C ASN A 97 -3.61 6.26 2.95
N PRO A 98 -3.52 5.32 3.90
CA PRO A 98 -4.65 4.44 4.18
C PRO A 98 -5.81 5.24 4.75
N CYS A 99 -7.02 4.95 4.30
CA CYS A 99 -8.27 5.42 4.90
C CYS A 99 -9.03 4.30 5.62
N GLY A 100 -8.69 3.05 5.31
CA GLY A 100 -9.23 1.89 6.01
C GLY A 100 -8.34 0.66 5.79
N VAL A 101 -7.96 -0.01 6.87
CA VAL A 101 -7.23 -1.27 6.85
C VAL A 101 -7.90 -2.22 7.83
N ALA A 102 -8.18 -3.44 7.40
CA ALA A 102 -8.72 -4.45 8.28
C ALA A 102 -8.33 -5.86 7.85
N THR A 103 -8.14 -6.74 8.83
CA THR A 103 -8.05 -8.19 8.65
C THR A 103 -9.43 -8.83 8.77
N GLY A 104 -9.60 -10.03 8.24
CA GLY A 104 -10.85 -10.80 8.35
C GLY A 104 -10.65 -12.27 8.06
N ASN A 105 -11.67 -13.08 8.33
CA ASN A 105 -11.68 -14.51 8.01
C ASN A 105 -12.00 -14.76 6.52
N SER A 106 -12.49 -13.75 5.83
CA SER A 106 -12.75 -13.74 4.39
C SER A 106 -12.43 -12.38 3.80
N VAL A 107 -12.30 -12.30 2.46
CA VAL A 107 -12.09 -11.02 1.75
C VAL A 107 -13.30 -10.11 1.93
N PHE A 108 -14.51 -10.67 1.97
CA PHE A 108 -15.74 -9.93 2.25
C PHE A 108 -15.71 -9.26 3.63
N GLU A 109 -15.32 -10.00 4.67
CA GLU A 109 -15.19 -9.44 6.02
C GLU A 109 -14.12 -8.37 6.08
N ALA A 110 -12.91 -8.65 5.57
CA ALA A 110 -11.81 -7.70 5.57
C ALA A 110 -12.17 -6.41 4.82
N TYR A 111 -12.79 -6.51 3.64
CA TYR A 111 -13.25 -5.35 2.88
C TYR A 111 -14.37 -4.59 3.62
N SER A 112 -15.32 -5.30 4.20
CA SER A 112 -16.44 -4.69 4.92
C SER A 112 -15.95 -3.83 6.08
N ARG A 113 -15.03 -4.37 6.86
CA ARG A 113 -14.42 -3.70 8.01
C ARG A 113 -13.51 -2.53 7.58
N ALA A 114 -12.73 -2.72 6.52
CA ALA A 114 -11.93 -1.62 5.96
C ALA A 114 -12.79 -0.48 5.41
N TYR A 115 -13.93 -0.80 4.79
CA TYR A 115 -14.92 0.19 4.36
C TYR A 115 -15.55 0.95 5.54
N GLU A 116 -15.90 0.25 6.61
CA GLU A 116 -16.51 0.84 7.80
C GLU A 116 -15.58 1.79 8.56
N ALA A 117 -14.27 1.63 8.41
CA ALA A 117 -13.27 2.51 9.02
C ALA A 117 -13.41 3.97 8.55
N ASP A 118 -13.64 4.19 7.25
CA ASP A 118 -13.91 5.52 6.69
C ASP A 118 -14.71 5.39 5.38
N PRO A 119 -16.04 5.27 5.48
CA PRO A 119 -16.90 5.10 4.30
C PRO A 119 -16.97 6.35 3.40
N VAL A 120 -16.50 7.49 3.89
CA VAL A 120 -16.48 8.74 3.11
C VAL A 120 -15.20 8.81 2.26
N SER A 121 -14.04 8.57 2.87
CA SER A 121 -12.75 8.72 2.17
C SER A 121 -12.49 7.61 1.16
N ILE A 122 -13.01 6.40 1.39
CA ILE A 122 -12.84 5.26 0.47
C ILE A 122 -13.49 5.51 -0.91
N PHE A 123 -14.47 6.41 -0.99
CA PHE A 123 -15.09 6.79 -2.27
C PHE A 123 -14.05 7.38 -3.23
N GLY A 124 -13.89 6.76 -4.40
CA GLY A 124 -12.86 7.12 -5.39
C GLY A 124 -11.44 6.72 -4.97
N GLY A 125 -11.31 5.85 -3.99
CA GLY A 125 -10.04 5.29 -3.55
C GLY A 125 -9.61 4.04 -4.32
N ILE A 126 -8.49 3.49 -3.90
CA ILE A 126 -7.91 2.23 -4.36
C ILE A 126 -8.06 1.20 -3.25
N VAL A 127 -8.48 0.00 -3.60
CA VAL A 127 -8.60 -1.13 -2.69
C VAL A 127 -7.65 -2.25 -3.11
N ALA A 128 -6.84 -2.73 -2.17
CA ALA A 128 -5.97 -3.89 -2.35
C ALA A 128 -6.32 -4.98 -1.33
N VAL A 129 -6.39 -6.24 -1.79
CA VAL A 129 -6.65 -7.42 -0.94
C VAL A 129 -5.69 -8.56 -1.29
N ASN A 130 -5.20 -9.27 -0.27
CA ASN A 130 -4.33 -10.44 -0.45
C ASN A 130 -5.11 -11.76 -0.51
N GLY A 131 -6.32 -11.71 -1.05
CA GLY A 131 -7.19 -12.87 -1.22
C GLY A 131 -7.98 -12.79 -2.52
N LYS A 132 -8.76 -13.84 -2.78
CA LYS A 132 -9.62 -13.95 -3.96
C LYS A 132 -10.93 -13.20 -3.73
N VAL A 133 -11.27 -12.30 -4.65
CA VAL A 133 -12.54 -11.56 -4.63
C VAL A 133 -13.65 -12.46 -5.16
N ASP A 134 -14.61 -12.79 -4.31
CA ASP A 134 -15.82 -13.52 -4.63
C ASP A 134 -16.97 -12.60 -5.07
N LYS A 135 -18.10 -13.22 -5.43
CA LYS A 135 -19.29 -12.50 -5.88
C LYS A 135 -19.81 -11.50 -4.85
N GLU A 136 -19.94 -11.93 -3.58
CA GLU A 136 -20.50 -11.09 -2.51
C GLU A 136 -19.63 -9.86 -2.26
N THR A 137 -18.33 -10.06 -2.21
CA THR A 137 -17.35 -8.97 -2.11
C THR A 137 -17.45 -8.01 -3.30
N ALA A 138 -17.56 -8.55 -4.51
CA ALA A 138 -17.69 -7.76 -5.72
C ALA A 138 -18.98 -6.92 -5.74
N GLU A 139 -20.12 -7.46 -5.29
CA GLU A 139 -21.37 -6.73 -5.14
C GLU A 139 -21.23 -5.54 -4.20
N LYS A 140 -20.59 -5.74 -3.05
CA LYS A 140 -20.32 -4.67 -2.08
C LYS A 140 -19.34 -3.63 -2.64
N MET A 141 -18.24 -4.04 -3.27
CA MET A 141 -17.29 -3.12 -3.94
C MET A 141 -17.97 -2.35 -5.09
N HIS A 142 -18.87 -3.00 -5.81
CA HIS A 142 -19.60 -2.36 -6.91
C HIS A 142 -20.59 -1.29 -6.43
N SER A 143 -21.05 -1.34 -5.18
CA SER A 143 -22.03 -0.38 -4.63
C SER A 143 -21.49 1.05 -4.52
N ILE A 144 -20.17 1.24 -4.46
CA ILE A 144 -19.51 2.55 -4.39
C ILE A 144 -18.60 2.77 -5.60
N PHE A 145 -18.21 4.02 -5.82
CA PHE A 145 -17.19 4.33 -6.81
C PHE A 145 -15.80 4.02 -6.25
N LEU A 146 -15.09 3.10 -6.91
CA LEU A 146 -13.67 2.82 -6.69
C LEU A 146 -12.91 3.08 -8.00
N GLU A 147 -11.67 3.54 -7.91
CA GLU A 147 -10.84 3.74 -9.08
C GLU A 147 -10.09 2.48 -9.49
N ILE A 148 -9.56 1.74 -8.52
CA ILE A 148 -8.76 0.52 -8.75
C ILE A 148 -9.09 -0.52 -7.68
N ILE A 149 -9.15 -1.78 -8.12
CA ILE A 149 -9.15 -2.95 -7.25
C ILE A 149 -7.95 -3.82 -7.62
N LEU A 150 -7.16 -4.16 -6.62
CA LEU A 150 -5.98 -5.02 -6.69
C LEU A 150 -6.26 -6.25 -5.84
N ALA A 151 -6.22 -7.45 -6.40
CA ALA A 151 -6.43 -8.69 -5.66
C ALA A 151 -5.57 -9.82 -6.20
N THR A 152 -5.33 -10.85 -5.38
CA THR A 152 -4.55 -12.01 -5.83
C THR A 152 -5.31 -12.87 -6.83
N ASP A 153 -6.64 -12.88 -6.77
CA ASP A 153 -7.50 -13.56 -7.74
C ASP A 153 -8.93 -13.03 -7.71
N TYR A 154 -9.75 -13.45 -8.67
CA TYR A 154 -11.18 -13.10 -8.80
C TYR A 154 -11.99 -14.30 -9.27
N ASP A 155 -13.20 -14.48 -8.74
CA ASP A 155 -14.19 -15.38 -9.32
C ASP A 155 -14.75 -14.79 -10.64
N GLU A 156 -15.21 -15.65 -11.56
CA GLU A 156 -15.82 -15.22 -12.83
C GLU A 156 -17.04 -14.32 -12.56
N GLU A 157 -17.92 -14.71 -11.63
CA GLU A 157 -19.08 -13.91 -11.23
C GLU A 157 -18.69 -12.55 -10.66
N ALA A 158 -17.57 -12.48 -9.93
CA ALA A 158 -17.04 -11.22 -9.40
C ALA A 158 -16.60 -10.28 -10.55
N LEU A 159 -15.89 -10.82 -11.54
CA LEU A 159 -15.47 -10.05 -12.71
C LEU A 159 -16.68 -9.57 -13.52
N ASP A 160 -17.70 -10.40 -13.71
CA ASP A 160 -18.94 -10.04 -14.42
C ASP A 160 -19.66 -8.86 -13.75
N ILE A 161 -19.57 -8.74 -12.42
CA ILE A 161 -20.15 -7.63 -11.67
C ILE A 161 -19.29 -6.37 -11.81
N LEU A 162 -17.99 -6.49 -11.51
CA LEU A 162 -17.09 -5.35 -11.43
C LEU A 162 -16.85 -4.70 -12.79
N THR A 163 -16.77 -5.48 -13.87
CA THR A 163 -16.53 -4.99 -15.24
C THR A 163 -17.68 -4.16 -15.82
N LYS A 164 -18.87 -4.18 -15.21
CA LYS A 164 -19.98 -3.28 -15.57
C LYS A 164 -19.61 -1.80 -15.41
N LYS A 165 -18.63 -1.50 -14.52
CA LYS A 165 -18.08 -0.16 -14.38
C LYS A 165 -16.90 0.06 -15.32
N LYS A 166 -17.16 0.63 -16.49
CA LYS A 166 -16.19 0.82 -17.60
C LYS A 166 -14.85 1.46 -17.20
N ASN A 167 -14.85 2.31 -16.19
CA ASN A 167 -13.65 3.04 -15.77
C ASN A 167 -12.93 2.41 -14.58
N LEU A 168 -13.52 1.39 -13.93
CA LEU A 168 -12.90 0.66 -12.84
C LEU A 168 -11.71 -0.13 -13.36
N ARG A 169 -10.56 0.05 -12.78
CA ARG A 169 -9.36 -0.71 -13.11
C ARG A 169 -9.28 -1.92 -12.20
N ILE A 170 -9.12 -3.10 -12.78
CA ILE A 170 -9.04 -4.36 -12.07
C ILE A 170 -7.71 -5.02 -12.41
N TYR A 171 -6.92 -5.29 -11.38
CA TYR A 171 -5.62 -5.91 -11.52
C TYR A 171 -5.52 -7.17 -10.68
N LYS A 172 -4.97 -8.23 -11.29
CA LYS A 172 -4.55 -9.44 -10.59
C LYS A 172 -3.09 -9.29 -10.19
N LEU A 173 -2.83 -9.42 -8.91
CA LEU A 173 -1.49 -9.31 -8.33
C LEU A 173 -0.66 -10.57 -8.61
N SER A 174 0.64 -10.41 -8.65
CA SER A 174 1.61 -11.50 -8.55
C SER A 174 1.61 -12.10 -7.14
N GLU A 175 2.35 -13.19 -6.97
CA GLU A 175 2.53 -13.81 -5.66
C GLU A 175 3.30 -12.88 -4.70
N LYS A 176 2.96 -12.98 -3.41
CA LYS A 176 3.72 -12.37 -2.33
C LYS A 176 5.05 -13.10 -2.17
N ASN A 177 6.10 -12.33 -1.96
CA ASN A 177 7.42 -12.84 -1.56
C ASN A 177 8.06 -11.86 -0.57
N ASN A 178 9.24 -12.19 -0.06
CA ASN A 178 9.96 -11.35 0.92
C ASN A 178 11.11 -10.55 0.26
N ASN A 179 11.05 -10.34 -1.05
CA ASN A 179 12.03 -9.54 -1.74
C ASN A 179 11.65 -8.07 -1.67
N HIS A 180 12.53 -7.27 -1.10
CA HIS A 180 12.41 -5.82 -1.05
C HIS A 180 13.67 -5.20 -1.62
N GLU A 181 13.50 -4.17 -2.43
CA GLU A 181 14.59 -3.36 -2.96
C GLU A 181 14.83 -2.15 -2.05
N GLN A 182 15.98 -1.51 -2.26
CA GLN A 182 16.27 -0.26 -1.55
C GLN A 182 15.30 0.84 -1.99
N GLN A 183 14.87 1.62 -1.03
CA GLN A 183 14.03 2.80 -1.30
C GLN A 183 14.87 3.97 -1.77
N ILE A 184 14.44 4.58 -2.87
CA ILE A 184 15.11 5.71 -3.51
C ILE A 184 14.16 6.90 -3.50
N LYS A 185 14.63 8.02 -2.96
CA LYS A 185 13.86 9.26 -2.90
C LYS A 185 14.62 10.40 -3.54
N SER A 186 14.01 11.01 -4.55
CA SER A 186 14.55 12.22 -5.16
C SER A 186 14.55 13.39 -4.19
N VAL A 187 15.67 14.11 -4.11
CA VAL A 187 15.82 15.37 -3.36
C VAL A 187 16.47 16.41 -4.28
N ARG A 188 16.44 17.68 -3.87
CA ARG A 188 17.05 18.73 -4.68
C ARG A 188 18.56 18.48 -4.84
N GLY A 189 18.98 18.21 -6.07
CA GLY A 189 20.38 17.99 -6.44
C GLY A 189 20.89 16.56 -6.24
N GLY A 190 20.03 15.59 -5.87
CA GLY A 190 20.47 14.20 -5.66
C GLY A 190 19.35 13.25 -5.33
N ILE A 191 19.74 12.11 -4.76
CA ILE A 191 18.83 11.07 -4.25
C ILE A 191 19.27 10.65 -2.85
N LEU A 192 18.30 10.21 -2.05
CA LEU A 192 18.52 9.44 -0.83
C LEU A 192 18.24 7.97 -1.13
N VAL A 193 19.09 7.10 -0.62
CA VAL A 193 18.93 5.65 -0.72
C VAL A 193 18.94 5.08 0.69
N GLN A 194 17.98 4.22 1.01
CA GLN A 194 17.90 3.54 2.28
C GLN A 194 17.41 2.11 2.09
N ASP A 195 17.67 1.26 3.07
CA ASP A 195 17.10 -0.07 3.10
C ASP A 195 15.58 0.02 3.31
N PHE A 196 14.87 -1.00 2.83
CA PHE A 196 13.44 -1.12 3.07
C PHE A 196 13.17 -1.28 4.57
N ASN A 197 12.10 -0.66 5.06
CA ASN A 197 11.69 -0.75 6.45
C ASN A 197 10.90 -2.05 6.71
N ASP A 198 11.58 -3.18 6.77
CA ASP A 198 11.01 -4.53 6.94
C ASP A 198 10.80 -4.94 8.41
N LYS A 199 11.31 -4.15 9.35
CA LYS A 199 11.19 -4.44 10.79
C LYS A 199 10.12 -3.58 11.46
N LEU A 200 9.45 -4.15 12.45
CA LEU A 200 8.54 -3.41 13.33
C LEU A 200 9.25 -2.96 14.61
N ALA A 201 9.54 -3.89 15.49
CA ALA A 201 10.30 -3.71 16.70
C ALA A 201 10.83 -5.08 17.15
N ASP A 202 12.00 -5.08 17.80
CA ASP A 202 12.59 -6.32 18.34
C ASP A 202 11.93 -6.71 19.69
N GLU A 203 11.55 -5.72 20.50
CA GLU A 203 10.92 -5.91 21.81
C GLU A 203 9.88 -4.83 22.10
N TYR A 204 8.87 -5.20 22.89
CA TYR A 204 7.82 -4.29 23.37
C TYR A 204 7.82 -4.25 24.88
N GLU A 205 7.91 -3.06 25.46
CA GLU A 205 7.78 -2.84 26.88
C GLU A 205 6.56 -1.95 27.18
N SER A 206 5.64 -2.46 27.99
CA SER A 206 4.55 -1.65 28.51
C SER A 206 5.02 -0.84 29.71
N VAL A 207 5.30 0.45 29.50
CA VAL A 207 5.81 1.37 30.54
C VAL A 207 4.72 2.02 31.37
N THR A 208 3.44 1.84 31.01
CA THR A 208 2.29 2.40 31.72
C THR A 208 1.85 1.48 32.87
N GLU A 209 1.10 2.04 33.84
CA GLU A 209 0.51 1.27 34.96
C GLU A 209 -0.41 0.16 34.44
N LYS A 210 -1.29 0.51 33.51
CA LYS A 210 -2.15 -0.44 32.82
C LYS A 210 -1.32 -1.18 31.78
N LYS A 211 -1.19 -2.49 31.94
CA LYS A 211 -0.49 -3.37 30.99
C LYS A 211 -1.43 -3.79 29.85
N VAL A 212 -0.85 -4.02 28.68
CA VAL A 212 -1.58 -4.58 27.54
C VAL A 212 -1.79 -6.08 27.74
N ASP A 213 -2.96 -6.57 27.38
CA ASP A 213 -3.26 -8.02 27.29
C ASP A 213 -2.85 -8.56 25.91
N GLU A 214 -3.02 -9.88 25.70
CA GLU A 214 -2.64 -10.54 24.44
C GLU A 214 -3.45 -10.03 23.22
N THR A 215 -4.70 -9.67 23.40
CA THR A 215 -5.55 -9.12 22.32
C THR A 215 -5.08 -7.71 21.96
N GLN A 216 -4.84 -6.89 22.95
CA GLN A 216 -4.30 -5.54 22.76
C GLN A 216 -2.89 -5.57 22.15
N GLN A 217 -2.08 -6.60 22.46
CA GLN A 217 -0.76 -6.76 21.86
C GLN A 217 -0.87 -6.99 20.33
N LYS A 218 -1.83 -7.81 19.88
CA LYS A 218 -2.10 -8.00 18.44
C LYS A 218 -2.55 -6.72 17.77
N ASP A 219 -3.38 -5.93 18.44
CA ASP A 219 -3.79 -4.62 17.93
C ASP A 219 -2.62 -3.63 17.84
N VAL A 220 -1.71 -3.66 18.81
CA VAL A 220 -0.46 -2.84 18.76
C VAL A 220 0.37 -3.23 17.53
N GLU A 221 0.58 -4.51 17.30
CA GLU A 221 1.34 -5.01 16.12
C GLU A 221 0.65 -4.65 14.81
N PHE A 222 -0.67 -4.82 14.71
CA PHE A 222 -1.46 -4.39 13.57
C PHE A 222 -1.31 -2.87 13.35
N GLY A 223 -1.47 -2.07 14.40
CA GLY A 223 -1.33 -0.62 14.33
C GLY A 223 0.06 -0.16 13.90
N LEU A 224 1.11 -0.84 14.36
CA LEU A 224 2.49 -0.56 13.96
C LEU A 224 2.73 -0.87 12.48
N LYS A 225 2.21 -1.99 11.96
CA LYS A 225 2.23 -2.34 10.53
C LYS A 225 1.59 -1.25 9.68
N VAL A 226 0.47 -0.69 10.11
CA VAL A 226 -0.24 0.37 9.39
C VAL A 226 0.48 1.72 9.51
N VAL A 227 0.82 2.14 10.75
CA VAL A 227 1.32 3.51 11.00
C VAL A 227 2.67 3.78 10.35
N LYS A 228 3.51 2.77 10.14
CA LYS A 228 4.81 2.96 9.47
C LYS A 228 4.67 3.41 8.01
N HIS A 229 3.51 3.18 7.38
CA HIS A 229 3.19 3.62 6.02
C HIS A 229 2.34 4.91 6.00
N VAL A 230 2.00 5.47 7.14
CA VAL A 230 1.24 6.74 7.23
C VAL A 230 2.21 7.91 7.33
N LYS A 231 1.96 8.95 6.55
CA LYS A 231 2.82 10.13 6.55
C LYS A 231 2.84 10.82 7.92
N SER A 232 4.05 11.00 8.44
CA SER A 232 4.26 11.61 9.76
C SER A 232 3.99 13.13 9.78
N ASN A 233 3.60 13.72 10.93
CA ASN A 233 3.24 13.01 12.14
C ASN A 233 1.98 12.20 11.92
N ALA A 234 1.95 10.97 12.41
CA ALA A 234 0.86 10.04 12.22
C ALA A 234 0.41 9.42 13.55
N ILE A 235 -0.90 9.26 13.69
CA ILE A 235 -1.55 8.47 14.75
C ILE A 235 -2.59 7.58 14.09
N VAL A 236 -2.58 6.30 14.47
CA VAL A 236 -3.58 5.32 14.04
C VAL A 236 -4.28 4.75 15.28
N VAL A 237 -5.61 4.82 15.30
CA VAL A 237 -6.44 4.18 16.31
C VAL A 237 -6.92 2.86 15.75
N VAL A 238 -6.72 1.79 16.50
CA VAL A 238 -7.01 0.41 16.05
C VAL A 238 -7.76 -0.38 17.11
N LYS A 239 -8.55 -1.34 16.67
CA LYS A 239 -9.21 -2.32 17.52
C LYS A 239 -9.58 -3.57 16.73
N ASP A 240 -9.33 -4.74 17.31
CA ASP A 240 -9.69 -6.04 16.74
C ASP A 240 -9.18 -6.23 15.29
N GLY A 241 -7.93 -5.78 14.98
CA GLY A 241 -7.36 -5.88 13.64
C GLY A 241 -8.04 -4.98 12.58
N GLN A 242 -8.56 -3.83 13.00
CA GLN A 242 -9.18 -2.82 12.14
C GLN A 242 -8.73 -1.42 12.54
N THR A 243 -8.47 -0.55 11.57
CA THR A 243 -8.30 0.88 11.81
C THR A 243 -9.65 1.52 12.10
N LEU A 244 -9.71 2.34 13.12
CA LEU A 244 -10.89 3.14 13.48
C LEU A 244 -10.74 4.60 13.12
N GLY A 245 -9.50 5.10 13.10
CA GLY A 245 -9.21 6.48 12.73
C GLY A 245 -7.73 6.69 12.44
N ILE A 246 -7.44 7.53 11.46
CA ILE A 246 -6.08 7.79 10.97
C ILE A 246 -5.85 9.29 10.85
N GLY A 247 -4.94 9.82 11.66
CA GLY A 247 -4.45 11.19 11.55
C GLY A 247 -3.09 11.20 10.85
N ALA A 248 -3.03 11.67 9.61
CA ALA A 248 -1.85 11.63 8.76
C ALA A 248 -1.29 13.03 8.44
N GLY A 249 0.03 13.12 8.29
CA GLY A 249 0.70 14.28 7.68
C GLY A 249 0.61 15.59 8.45
N GLN A 250 0.43 15.55 9.76
CA GLN A 250 0.28 16.74 10.59
C GLN A 250 1.64 17.27 11.08
N MET A 251 1.75 18.61 11.21
CA MET A 251 2.96 19.24 11.71
C MET A 251 3.22 18.97 13.20
N ASN A 252 2.20 18.57 13.94
CA ASN A 252 2.35 18.22 15.36
C ASN A 252 1.53 16.96 15.71
N ARG A 253 1.99 16.21 16.73
CA ARG A 253 1.39 14.94 17.14
C ARG A 253 -0.03 15.12 17.72
N VAL A 254 -0.28 16.20 18.44
CA VAL A 254 -1.59 16.49 19.03
C VAL A 254 -2.66 16.69 17.94
N GLY A 255 -2.33 17.39 16.86
CA GLY A 255 -3.20 17.55 15.70
C GLY A 255 -3.54 16.21 15.05
N SER A 256 -2.53 15.37 14.83
CA SER A 256 -2.70 14.02 14.30
C SER A 256 -3.59 13.15 15.21
N CYS A 257 -3.35 13.21 16.53
CA CYS A 257 -4.14 12.48 17.52
C CYS A 257 -5.62 12.92 17.51
N LYS A 258 -5.88 14.22 17.47
CA LYS A 258 -7.26 14.75 17.41
C LYS A 258 -8.00 14.23 16.17
N ILE A 259 -7.39 14.27 15.00
CA ILE A 259 -8.00 13.78 13.76
C ILE A 259 -8.31 12.28 13.88
N ALA A 260 -7.35 11.47 14.34
CA ALA A 260 -7.54 10.05 14.48
C ALA A 260 -8.67 9.69 15.48
N LEU A 261 -8.72 10.37 16.61
CA LEU A 261 -9.77 10.16 17.63
C LEU A 261 -11.15 10.65 17.16
N GLU A 262 -11.20 11.76 16.44
CA GLU A 262 -12.45 12.29 15.87
C GLU A 262 -13.05 11.33 14.84
N GLN A 263 -12.20 10.75 13.97
CA GLN A 263 -12.64 9.71 13.02
C GLN A 263 -13.09 8.43 13.72
N ALA A 264 -12.35 7.97 14.73
CA ALA A 264 -12.72 6.79 15.49
C ALA A 264 -14.05 6.97 16.24
N GLY A 265 -14.39 8.19 16.66
CA GLY A 265 -15.66 8.54 17.27
C GLY A 265 -16.00 7.67 18.47
N ALA A 266 -17.24 7.16 18.50
CA ALA A 266 -17.73 6.28 19.57
C ALA A 266 -17.20 4.84 19.51
N LEU A 267 -16.42 4.50 18.46
CA LEU A 267 -15.83 3.16 18.29
C LEU A 267 -14.47 3.00 19.00
N ALA A 268 -13.86 4.13 19.43
CA ALA A 268 -12.56 4.18 20.10
C ALA A 268 -12.61 3.77 21.58
#